data_ad53b588ccb5b07275057acc1f93694c
#
_entry.id   ad53b588ccb5b07275057acc1f93694c
#
_cell.length_a   1.000
_cell.length_b   1.000
_cell.length_c   1.000
_cell.angle_alpha   90.00
_cell.angle_beta   90.00
_cell.angle_gamma   90.00
#
_symmetry.space_group_name_H-M   'P 1'
#
loop_
_entity.id
_entity.type
_entity.pdbx_description
1 polymer ?
#
loop_
_entity_poly.entity_id
_entity_poly.type
_entity_poly.pdbx_seq_one_letter_code
_entity_poly.pdbx_strand_id
1 'polypeptide(L)'
;MTGEWVGEIAAIALAAILAITLHEAAHGFAAKALGDSTAAEMGRVSLNPIRHIDLVGTILLPAFLLVSQLLTIGRVEAMFGWAKPVPVNIWRLRNPRWGMVLVAAAGPAINFALAWGFGLAAHGVTALADSLPEDGTEWLLRFIALSMLYNVILACFNLLPLPPLDGGRILVGILPAPLARAVAGLERFGLLIVIGLVFVLPHLITGFDPLGALIRNVALPVLRFMFMLAGHGG
;
A
#
# COMPACT_ATOMS: atom_id res chain seq x y z
N MET A 1 -4.35 16.81 26.01
CA MET A 1 -5.55 16.25 25.30
C MET A 1 -5.76 16.76 23.88
N THR A 2 -5.62 18.05 23.55
CA THR A 2 -5.86 18.54 22.16
C THR A 2 -4.67 18.34 21.19
N GLY A 3 -3.46 18.11 21.67
CA GLY A 3 -2.27 17.91 20.83
C GLY A 3 -1.99 16.48 20.43
N GLU A 4 -2.37 15.51 21.24
CA GLU A 4 -2.09 14.08 21.05
C GLU A 4 -2.75 13.50 19.80
N TRP A 5 -4.03 13.82 19.59
CA TRP A 5 -4.76 13.37 18.40
C TRP A 5 -4.22 13.99 17.09
N VAL A 6 -3.70 15.23 17.14
CA VAL A 6 -3.07 15.86 15.96
C VAL A 6 -1.78 15.14 15.60
N GLY A 7 -0.97 14.81 16.61
CA GLY A 7 0.26 14.02 16.42
C GLY A 7 -0.03 12.63 15.85
N GLU A 8 -1.10 11.99 16.31
CA GLU A 8 -1.52 10.66 15.81
C GLU A 8 -1.99 10.70 14.36
N ILE A 9 -2.86 11.64 14.03
CA ILE A 9 -3.33 11.83 12.63
C ILE A 9 -2.13 12.14 11.72
N ALA A 10 -1.21 12.98 12.16
CA ALA A 10 -0.01 13.31 11.39
C ALA A 10 0.86 12.06 11.14
N ALA A 11 1.08 11.22 12.16
CA ALA A 11 1.85 9.98 12.02
C ALA A 11 1.18 9.00 11.05
N ILE A 12 -0.14 8.81 11.16
CA ILE A 12 -0.93 7.96 10.25
C ILE A 12 -0.83 8.49 8.81
N ALA A 13 -1.08 9.78 8.60
CA ALA A 13 -1.06 10.39 7.27
C ALA A 13 0.33 10.29 6.63
N LEU A 14 1.39 10.60 7.37
CA LEU A 14 2.77 10.50 6.89
C LEU A 14 3.15 9.07 6.55
N ALA A 15 2.82 8.09 7.40
CA ALA A 15 3.09 6.68 7.16
C ALA A 15 2.39 6.18 5.89
N ALA A 16 1.12 6.50 5.71
CA ALA A 16 0.36 6.13 4.52
C ALA A 16 0.88 6.81 3.24
N ILE A 17 1.15 8.12 3.30
CA ILE A 17 1.69 8.88 2.16
C ILE A 17 3.05 8.31 1.72
N LEU A 18 3.95 8.03 2.66
CA LEU A 18 5.26 7.45 2.35
C LEU A 18 5.12 6.06 1.74
N ALA A 19 4.31 5.19 2.35
CA ALA A 19 4.11 3.83 1.87
C ALA A 19 3.58 3.81 0.43
N ILE A 20 2.54 4.59 0.13
CA ILE A 20 1.91 4.65 -1.20
C ILE A 20 2.84 5.31 -2.22
N THR A 21 3.48 6.43 -1.85
CA THR A 21 4.36 7.17 -2.77
C THR A 21 5.54 6.33 -3.23
N LEU A 22 6.20 5.65 -2.27
CA LEU A 22 7.37 4.84 -2.57
C LEU A 22 6.99 3.55 -3.32
N HIS A 23 5.82 2.99 -3.04
CA HIS A 23 5.24 1.88 -3.79
C HIS A 23 5.05 2.24 -5.28
N GLU A 24 4.35 3.34 -5.55
CA GLU A 24 4.12 3.82 -6.93
C GLU A 24 5.43 4.20 -7.63
N ALA A 25 6.33 4.88 -6.92
CA ALA A 25 7.64 5.22 -7.46
C ALA A 25 8.44 3.98 -7.86
N ALA A 26 8.38 2.90 -7.06
CA ALA A 26 9.08 1.65 -7.33
C ALA A 26 8.63 1.01 -8.65
N HIS A 27 7.31 1.00 -8.94
CA HIS A 27 6.81 0.57 -10.25
C HIS A 27 7.42 1.38 -11.40
N GLY A 28 7.46 2.71 -11.25
CA GLY A 28 8.02 3.61 -12.26
C GLY A 28 9.52 3.40 -12.47
N PHE A 29 10.29 3.25 -11.39
CA PHE A 29 11.72 2.97 -11.47
C PHE A 29 11.99 1.59 -12.10
N ALA A 30 11.23 0.56 -11.72
CA ALA A 30 11.35 -0.77 -12.29
C ALA A 30 11.00 -0.78 -13.78
N ALA A 31 9.90 -0.14 -14.20
CA ALA A 31 9.51 -0.01 -15.60
C ALA A 31 10.62 0.65 -16.42
N LYS A 32 11.17 1.79 -15.93
CA LYS A 32 12.27 2.49 -16.58
C LYS A 32 13.52 1.61 -16.71
N ALA A 33 13.91 0.91 -15.66
CA ALA A 33 15.06 0.00 -15.67
C ALA A 33 14.89 -1.15 -16.66
N LEU A 34 13.65 -1.59 -16.88
CA LEU A 34 13.28 -2.66 -17.81
C LEU A 34 12.98 -2.17 -19.24
N GLY A 35 13.16 -0.88 -19.53
CA GLY A 35 13.11 -0.29 -20.88
C GLY A 35 11.90 0.58 -21.17
N ASP A 36 10.92 0.65 -20.27
CA ASP A 36 9.75 1.52 -20.44
C ASP A 36 9.96 2.88 -19.77
N SER A 37 10.19 3.92 -20.58
CA SER A 37 10.35 5.30 -20.11
C SER A 37 9.03 6.07 -19.98
N THR A 38 7.88 5.47 -20.26
CA THR A 38 6.56 6.15 -20.31
C THR A 38 6.30 6.96 -19.05
N ALA A 39 6.47 6.35 -17.88
CA ALA A 39 6.28 7.04 -16.61
C ALA A 39 7.29 8.18 -16.39
N ALA A 40 8.53 8.02 -16.83
CA ALA A 40 9.56 9.05 -16.71
C ALA A 40 9.27 10.23 -17.65
N GLU A 41 8.88 9.98 -18.89
CA GLU A 41 8.47 10.98 -19.88
C GLU A 41 7.28 11.83 -19.37
N MET A 42 6.39 11.23 -18.59
CA MET A 42 5.24 11.90 -17.97
C MET A 42 5.57 12.54 -16.60
N GLY A 43 6.84 12.52 -16.16
CA GLY A 43 7.27 13.05 -14.86
C GLY A 43 6.69 12.31 -13.65
N ARG A 44 6.30 11.01 -13.83
CA ARG A 44 5.66 10.17 -12.82
C ARG A 44 6.64 9.30 -12.03
N VAL A 45 7.88 9.19 -12.46
CA VAL A 45 8.97 8.55 -11.71
C VAL A 45 9.50 9.57 -10.70
N SER A 46 8.86 9.66 -9.55
CA SER A 46 9.11 10.72 -8.56
C SER A 46 8.82 10.23 -7.15
N LEU A 47 9.63 10.68 -6.19
CA LEU A 47 9.38 10.50 -4.75
C LEU A 47 8.48 11.60 -4.16
N ASN A 48 8.04 12.56 -4.99
CA ASN A 48 7.13 13.61 -4.57
C ASN A 48 5.69 13.07 -4.50
N PRO A 49 5.05 13.00 -3.31
CA PRO A 49 3.70 12.45 -3.15
C PRO A 49 2.63 13.20 -3.97
N ILE A 50 2.82 14.50 -4.20
CA ILE A 50 1.87 15.30 -5.00
C ILE A 50 1.70 14.75 -6.42
N ARG A 51 2.75 14.13 -6.97
CA ARG A 51 2.71 13.49 -8.30
C ARG A 51 1.81 12.24 -8.34
N HIS A 52 1.52 11.65 -7.19
CA HIS A 52 0.73 10.43 -7.03
C HIS A 52 -0.71 10.70 -6.53
N ILE A 53 -1.08 11.97 -6.34
CA ILE A 53 -2.46 12.35 -5.97
C ILE A 53 -3.37 12.11 -7.17
N ASP A 54 -4.45 11.36 -6.93
CA ASP A 54 -5.63 11.25 -7.80
C ASP A 54 -6.75 12.09 -7.20
N LEU A 55 -7.36 12.97 -8.02
CA LEU A 55 -8.42 13.85 -7.53
C LEU A 55 -9.61 13.08 -6.95
N VAL A 56 -10.01 12.01 -7.62
CA VAL A 56 -11.16 11.20 -7.20
C VAL A 56 -10.77 10.26 -6.08
N GLY A 57 -9.72 9.45 -6.30
CA GLY A 57 -9.34 8.39 -5.37
C GLY A 57 -8.67 8.86 -4.10
N THR A 58 -7.86 9.94 -4.17
CA THR A 58 -7.10 10.44 -3.01
C THR A 58 -7.83 11.53 -2.23
N ILE A 59 -8.73 12.29 -2.89
CA ILE A 59 -9.36 13.45 -2.27
C ILE A 59 -10.88 13.28 -2.17
N LEU A 60 -11.58 13.18 -3.31
CA LEU A 60 -13.05 13.24 -3.33
C LEU A 60 -13.69 12.04 -2.65
N LEU A 61 -13.22 10.83 -2.94
CA LEU A 61 -13.81 9.62 -2.35
C LEU A 61 -13.56 9.52 -0.84
N PRO A 62 -12.32 9.69 -0.32
CA PRO A 62 -12.11 9.73 1.13
C PRO A 62 -12.90 10.84 1.83
N ALA A 63 -12.98 12.04 1.24
CA ALA A 63 -13.78 13.12 1.80
C ALA A 63 -15.28 12.79 1.82
N PHE A 64 -15.81 12.20 0.75
CA PHE A 64 -17.19 11.75 0.68
C PHE A 64 -17.49 10.67 1.72
N LEU A 65 -16.61 9.66 1.85
CA LEU A 65 -16.75 8.59 2.85
C LEU A 65 -16.72 9.16 4.27
N LEU A 66 -15.81 10.09 4.54
CA LEU A 66 -15.70 10.74 5.83
C LEU A 66 -17.00 11.49 6.19
N VAL A 67 -17.43 12.37 5.31
CA VAL A 67 -18.63 13.21 5.54
C VAL A 67 -19.88 12.34 5.65
N SER A 68 -20.07 11.38 4.75
CA SER A 68 -21.25 10.50 4.77
C SER A 68 -21.32 9.67 6.05
N GLN A 69 -20.21 9.10 6.51
CA GLN A 69 -20.17 8.30 7.74
C GLN A 69 -20.42 9.17 8.99
N LEU A 70 -19.82 10.37 9.06
CA LEU A 70 -20.07 11.29 10.18
C LEU A 70 -21.54 11.73 10.25
N LEU A 71 -22.18 11.95 9.10
CA LEU A 71 -23.59 12.36 9.06
C LEU A 71 -24.58 11.21 9.32
N THR A 72 -24.22 9.96 8.98
CA THR A 72 -25.14 8.82 9.10
C THR A 72 -24.95 8.01 10.36
N ILE A 73 -23.71 7.71 10.74
CA ILE A 73 -23.38 6.83 11.88
C ILE A 73 -22.60 7.54 13.00
N GLY A 74 -22.21 8.81 12.79
CA GLY A 74 -21.52 9.64 13.79
C GLY A 74 -20.07 9.24 14.07
N ARG A 75 -19.52 8.27 13.33
CA ARG A 75 -18.13 7.77 13.47
C ARG A 75 -17.57 7.33 12.13
N VAL A 76 -16.25 7.29 12.03
CA VAL A 76 -15.55 6.77 10.84
C VAL A 76 -15.25 5.28 11.05
N GLU A 77 -15.86 4.43 10.23
CA GLU A 77 -15.65 2.97 10.28
C GLU A 77 -14.71 2.49 9.19
N ALA A 78 -14.79 3.07 7.99
CA ALA A 78 -13.99 2.66 6.86
C ALA A 78 -13.55 3.85 6.02
N MET A 79 -12.30 3.86 5.65
CA MET A 79 -11.73 4.81 4.68
C MET A 79 -11.16 4.03 3.52
N PHE A 80 -11.46 4.48 2.31
CA PHE A 80 -10.95 3.89 1.09
C PHE A 80 -10.53 4.99 0.11
N GLY A 81 -9.50 4.68 -0.66
CA GLY A 81 -9.02 5.57 -1.70
C GLY A 81 -7.90 4.88 -2.49
N TRP A 82 -7.47 5.52 -3.55
CA TRP A 82 -6.35 5.07 -4.36
C TRP A 82 -5.46 6.24 -4.77
N ALA A 83 -4.20 5.93 -5.02
CA ALA A 83 -3.27 6.86 -5.63
C ALA A 83 -3.42 6.82 -7.17
N LYS A 84 -3.00 7.88 -7.83
CA LYS A 84 -2.91 7.90 -9.29
C LYS A 84 -1.84 6.91 -9.75
N PRO A 85 -2.20 5.82 -10.44
CA PRO A 85 -1.25 4.78 -10.78
C PRO A 85 -0.17 5.29 -11.73
N VAL A 86 1.03 4.72 -11.61
CA VAL A 86 2.14 4.98 -12.52
C VAL A 86 1.85 4.28 -13.85
N PRO A 87 1.86 5.01 -15.00
CA PRO A 87 1.59 4.41 -16.30
C PRO A 87 2.74 3.51 -16.73
N VAL A 88 2.41 2.28 -17.12
CA VAL A 88 3.37 1.29 -17.64
C VAL A 88 2.91 0.84 -19.02
N ASN A 89 3.80 1.00 -20.01
CA ASN A 89 3.59 0.48 -21.35
C ASN A 89 4.28 -0.88 -21.50
N ILE A 90 3.51 -1.94 -21.37
CA ILE A 90 4.02 -3.32 -21.42
C ILE A 90 4.81 -3.62 -22.70
N TRP A 91 4.47 -2.98 -23.83
CA TRP A 91 5.12 -3.19 -25.12
C TRP A 91 6.49 -2.52 -25.26
N ARG A 92 6.81 -1.56 -24.36
CA ARG A 92 8.16 -0.95 -24.28
C ARG A 92 9.11 -1.73 -23.38
N LEU A 93 8.60 -2.66 -22.56
CA LEU A 93 9.44 -3.52 -21.73
C LEU A 93 10.26 -4.48 -22.59
N ARG A 94 11.54 -4.69 -22.26
CA ARG A 94 12.44 -5.61 -22.97
C ARG A 94 11.84 -7.01 -23.09
N ASN A 95 11.15 -7.46 -22.06
CA ASN A 95 10.35 -8.67 -22.06
C ASN A 95 8.96 -8.33 -21.52
N PRO A 96 7.94 -8.18 -22.37
CA PRO A 96 6.61 -7.73 -21.94
C PRO A 96 6.02 -8.55 -20.80
N ARG A 97 6.13 -9.86 -20.87
CA ARG A 97 5.53 -10.77 -19.91
C ARG A 97 6.25 -10.72 -18.54
N TRP A 98 7.54 -11.05 -18.52
CA TRP A 98 8.31 -11.07 -17.28
C TRP A 98 8.64 -9.67 -16.76
N GLY A 99 8.80 -8.71 -17.69
CA GLY A 99 8.97 -7.31 -17.31
C GLY A 99 7.78 -6.80 -16.52
N MET A 100 6.54 -7.13 -16.93
CA MET A 100 5.35 -6.76 -16.18
C MET A 100 5.27 -7.43 -14.81
N VAL A 101 5.69 -8.69 -14.68
CA VAL A 101 5.79 -9.38 -13.38
C VAL A 101 6.76 -8.64 -12.45
N LEU A 102 7.93 -8.27 -12.95
CA LEU A 102 8.94 -7.57 -12.15
C LEU A 102 8.50 -6.16 -11.78
N VAL A 103 7.87 -5.44 -12.71
CA VAL A 103 7.29 -4.13 -12.42
C VAL A 103 6.22 -4.24 -11.34
N ALA A 104 5.29 -5.18 -11.46
CA ALA A 104 4.24 -5.38 -10.48
C ALA A 104 4.77 -5.82 -9.11
N ALA A 105 5.83 -6.64 -9.08
CA ALA A 105 6.46 -7.05 -7.83
C ALA A 105 7.24 -5.93 -7.13
N ALA A 106 7.68 -4.90 -7.86
CA ALA A 106 8.53 -3.84 -7.32
C ALA A 106 7.83 -3.01 -6.22
N GLY A 107 6.53 -2.72 -6.37
CA GLY A 107 5.74 -2.01 -5.34
C GLY A 107 5.68 -2.75 -4.01
N PRO A 108 5.16 -3.98 -3.98
CA PRO A 108 5.16 -4.79 -2.75
C PRO A 108 6.56 -5.03 -2.18
N ALA A 109 7.58 -5.24 -3.02
CA ALA A 109 8.94 -5.47 -2.58
C ALA A 109 9.52 -4.26 -1.83
N ILE A 110 9.33 -3.04 -2.34
CA ILE A 110 9.78 -1.84 -1.64
C ILE A 110 9.03 -1.65 -0.31
N ASN A 111 7.74 -1.97 -0.25
CA ASN A 111 7.00 -1.88 1.00
C ASN A 111 7.54 -2.84 2.07
N PHE A 112 7.88 -4.08 1.72
CA PHE A 112 8.53 -4.98 2.68
C PHE A 112 9.91 -4.48 3.10
N ALA A 113 10.70 -3.95 2.17
CA ALA A 113 12.01 -3.36 2.48
C ALA A 113 11.87 -2.14 3.41
N LEU A 114 10.86 -1.29 3.20
CA LEU A 114 10.55 -0.14 4.06
C LEU A 114 10.09 -0.59 5.45
N ALA A 115 9.21 -1.58 5.54
CA ALA A 115 8.78 -2.13 6.82
C ALA A 115 9.97 -2.62 7.65
N TRP A 116 10.87 -3.37 7.02
CA TRP A 116 12.11 -3.81 7.66
C TRP A 116 13.03 -2.65 8.04
N GLY A 117 13.23 -1.67 7.13
CA GLY A 117 14.05 -0.49 7.38
C GLY A 117 13.52 0.38 8.53
N PHE A 118 12.21 0.55 8.65
CA PHE A 118 11.58 1.22 9.79
C PHE A 118 11.81 0.43 11.10
N GLY A 119 11.70 -0.90 11.05
CA GLY A 119 12.05 -1.74 12.19
C GLY A 119 13.49 -1.54 12.66
N LEU A 120 14.45 -1.47 11.73
CA LEU A 120 15.84 -1.16 12.06
C LEU A 120 15.98 0.27 12.63
N ALA A 121 15.25 1.25 12.10
CA ALA A 121 15.29 2.63 12.57
C ALA A 121 14.81 2.76 14.03
N ALA A 122 13.93 1.88 14.51
CA ALA A 122 13.48 1.86 15.90
C ALA A 122 14.64 1.71 16.89
N HIS A 123 15.67 0.90 16.57
CA HIS A 123 16.86 0.79 17.41
C HIS A 123 17.61 2.11 17.57
N GLY A 124 17.69 2.91 16.49
CA GLY A 124 18.30 4.24 16.54
C GLY A 124 17.52 5.20 17.45
N VAL A 125 16.21 5.18 17.38
CA VAL A 125 15.35 6.02 18.24
C VAL A 125 15.47 5.60 19.69
N THR A 126 15.46 4.29 20.01
CA THR A 126 15.62 3.80 21.38
C THR A 126 17.01 4.09 21.93
N ALA A 127 18.06 4.00 21.11
CA ALA A 127 19.42 4.32 21.53
C ALA A 127 19.61 5.84 21.84
N LEU A 128 18.80 6.70 21.25
CA LEU A 128 18.82 8.15 21.45
C LEU A 128 17.74 8.64 22.42
N ALA A 129 16.96 7.73 23.03
CA ALA A 129 15.81 8.09 23.85
C ALA A 129 16.16 9.04 25.01
N ASP A 130 17.31 8.80 25.69
CA ASP A 130 17.77 9.65 26.79
C ASP A 130 18.16 11.08 26.35
N SER A 131 18.39 11.28 25.05
CA SER A 131 18.79 12.56 24.46
C SER A 131 17.64 13.32 23.79
N LEU A 132 16.48 12.67 23.65
CA LEU A 132 15.28 13.23 23.01
C LEU A 132 14.23 13.58 24.07
N PRO A 133 13.35 14.57 23.79
CA PRO A 133 12.14 14.76 24.58
C PRO A 133 11.29 13.50 24.59
N GLU A 134 10.71 13.15 25.75
CA GLU A 134 9.91 11.92 25.93
C GLU A 134 8.76 11.83 24.90
N ASP A 135 7.98 12.92 24.76
CA ASP A 135 6.88 13.02 23.78
C ASP A 135 7.37 12.81 22.34
N GLY A 136 8.57 13.31 22.01
CA GLY A 136 9.18 13.16 20.70
C GLY A 136 9.59 11.72 20.41
N THR A 137 10.18 11.03 21.41
CA THR A 137 10.57 9.64 21.32
C THR A 137 9.35 8.74 21.11
N GLU A 138 8.31 8.96 21.90
CA GLU A 138 7.06 8.20 21.82
C GLU A 138 6.40 8.40 20.43
N TRP A 139 6.33 9.64 19.96
CA TRP A 139 5.77 9.94 18.63
C TRP A 139 6.58 9.26 17.52
N LEU A 140 7.92 9.30 17.57
CA LEU A 140 8.78 8.66 16.56
C LEU A 140 8.59 7.15 16.53
N LEU A 141 8.55 6.50 17.69
CA LEU A 141 8.32 5.05 17.78
C LEU A 141 6.93 4.67 17.25
N ARG A 142 5.91 5.48 17.55
CA ARG A 142 4.57 5.30 17.04
C ARG A 142 4.50 5.49 15.51
N PHE A 143 5.16 6.52 14.99
CA PHE A 143 5.27 6.74 13.54
C PHE A 143 5.97 5.56 12.85
N ILE A 144 7.05 5.02 13.43
CA ILE A 144 7.75 3.84 12.92
C ILE A 144 6.81 2.62 12.91
N ALA A 145 6.13 2.34 14.02
CA ALA A 145 5.20 1.22 14.12
C ALA A 145 4.07 1.31 13.08
N LEU A 146 3.48 2.49 12.91
CA LEU A 146 2.47 2.76 11.88
C LEU A 146 3.05 2.60 10.47
N SER A 147 4.26 3.09 10.22
CA SER A 147 4.94 2.94 8.92
C SER A 147 5.19 1.48 8.58
N MET A 148 5.64 0.67 9.54
CA MET A 148 5.78 -0.78 9.36
C MET A 148 4.43 -1.41 9.01
N LEU A 149 3.39 -1.11 9.80
CA LEU A 149 2.05 -1.67 9.63
C LEU A 149 1.46 -1.33 8.26
N TYR A 150 1.46 -0.04 7.87
CA TYR A 150 0.92 0.41 6.57
C TYR A 150 1.67 -0.22 5.40
N ASN A 151 3.00 -0.29 5.47
CA ASN A 151 3.80 -0.92 4.41
C ASN A 151 3.49 -2.41 4.28
N VAL A 152 3.38 -3.15 5.37
CA VAL A 152 3.05 -4.59 5.34
C VAL A 152 1.63 -4.81 4.82
N ILE A 153 0.64 -4.04 5.31
CA ILE A 153 -0.75 -4.16 4.84
C ILE A 153 -0.83 -3.86 3.34
N LEU A 154 -0.20 -2.77 2.89
CA LEU A 154 -0.22 -2.38 1.48
C LEU A 154 0.44 -3.44 0.59
N ALA A 155 1.58 -4.00 1.01
CA ALA A 155 2.24 -5.09 0.28
C ALA A 155 1.37 -6.34 0.19
N CYS A 156 0.83 -6.81 1.33
CA CYS A 156 0.00 -8.01 1.38
C CYS A 156 -1.30 -7.85 0.58
N PHE A 157 -1.94 -6.67 0.66
CA PHE A 157 -3.13 -6.36 -0.09
C PHE A 157 -2.87 -6.34 -1.60
N ASN A 158 -1.80 -5.66 -2.04
CA ASN A 158 -1.45 -5.61 -3.45
C ASN A 158 -0.96 -6.95 -4.01
N LEU A 159 -0.50 -7.89 -3.18
CA LEU A 159 -0.13 -9.24 -3.60
C LEU A 159 -1.33 -10.19 -3.72
N LEU A 160 -2.55 -9.77 -3.39
CA LEU A 160 -3.75 -10.58 -3.67
C LEU A 160 -3.83 -10.87 -5.18
N PRO A 161 -4.15 -12.13 -5.58
CA PRO A 161 -4.16 -12.55 -6.99
C PRO A 161 -5.41 -12.06 -7.73
N LEU A 162 -5.75 -10.79 -7.56
CA LEU A 162 -6.96 -10.15 -8.09
C LEU A 162 -6.58 -8.89 -8.89
N PRO A 163 -6.86 -8.80 -10.20
CA PRO A 163 -6.78 -7.52 -10.89
C PRO A 163 -7.75 -6.50 -10.28
N PRO A 164 -7.40 -5.21 -10.16
CA PRO A 164 -6.26 -4.52 -10.74
C PRO A 164 -5.00 -4.50 -9.85
N LEU A 165 -4.96 -5.27 -8.76
CA LEU A 165 -3.84 -5.31 -7.83
C LEU A 165 -2.60 -5.93 -8.49
N ASP A 166 -1.43 -5.65 -7.93
CA ASP A 166 -0.15 -6.14 -8.46
C ASP A 166 -0.07 -7.67 -8.51
N GLY A 167 -0.60 -8.36 -7.49
CA GLY A 167 -0.70 -9.81 -7.48
C GLY A 167 -1.51 -10.37 -8.64
N GLY A 168 -2.54 -9.67 -9.08
CA GLY A 168 -3.29 -10.01 -10.30
C GLY A 168 -2.43 -9.89 -11.56
N ARG A 169 -1.63 -8.84 -11.68
CA ARG A 169 -0.69 -8.65 -12.80
C ARG A 169 0.46 -9.66 -12.79
N ILE A 170 0.98 -9.98 -11.60
CA ILE A 170 1.95 -11.06 -11.41
C ILE A 170 1.34 -12.40 -11.86
N LEU A 171 0.10 -12.68 -11.43
CA LEU A 171 -0.61 -13.90 -11.80
C LEU A 171 -0.79 -14.01 -13.32
N VAL A 172 -1.22 -12.94 -14.01
CA VAL A 172 -1.33 -12.89 -15.48
C VAL A 172 0.02 -13.21 -16.15
N GLY A 173 1.12 -12.71 -15.61
CA GLY A 173 2.45 -12.98 -16.15
C GLY A 173 2.93 -14.42 -15.95
N ILE A 174 2.51 -15.10 -14.89
CA ILE A 174 2.96 -16.48 -14.58
C ILE A 174 2.10 -17.54 -15.29
N LEU A 175 0.79 -17.28 -15.41
CA LEU A 175 -0.18 -18.25 -15.93
C LEU A 175 0.05 -18.59 -17.42
N PRO A 176 -0.30 -19.81 -17.87
CA PRO A 176 -0.40 -20.13 -19.29
C PRO A 176 -1.37 -19.18 -20.01
N ALA A 177 -1.11 -18.92 -21.30
CA ALA A 177 -1.81 -17.89 -22.09
C ALA A 177 -3.36 -17.94 -22.04
N PRO A 178 -4.04 -19.10 -22.04
CA PRO A 178 -5.50 -19.15 -21.92
C PRO A 178 -6.01 -18.60 -20.59
N LEU A 179 -5.40 -19.01 -19.49
CA LEU A 179 -5.74 -18.58 -18.13
C LEU A 179 -5.36 -17.10 -17.90
N ALA A 180 -4.18 -16.71 -18.38
CA ALA A 180 -3.72 -15.32 -18.32
C ALA A 180 -4.73 -14.37 -18.98
N ARG A 181 -5.27 -14.73 -20.15
CA ARG A 181 -6.30 -13.92 -20.85
C ARG A 181 -7.61 -13.83 -20.06
N ALA A 182 -8.03 -14.92 -19.43
CA ALA A 182 -9.24 -14.92 -18.60
C ALA A 182 -9.07 -13.97 -17.40
N VAL A 183 -7.95 -14.07 -16.67
CA VAL A 183 -7.65 -13.20 -15.52
C VAL A 183 -7.48 -11.74 -15.95
N ALA A 184 -6.75 -11.47 -17.02
CA ALA A 184 -6.58 -10.11 -17.57
C ALA A 184 -7.92 -9.48 -17.98
N GLY A 185 -8.86 -10.28 -18.47
CA GLY A 185 -10.22 -9.83 -18.80
C GLY A 185 -11.01 -9.28 -17.61
N LEU A 186 -10.64 -9.66 -16.38
CA LEU A 186 -11.26 -9.15 -15.15
C LEU A 186 -10.76 -7.75 -14.78
N GLU A 187 -9.63 -7.28 -15.33
CA GLU A 187 -9.02 -5.99 -14.94
C GLU A 187 -9.99 -4.82 -15.16
N ARG A 188 -10.80 -4.85 -16.21
CA ARG A 188 -11.84 -3.84 -16.49
C ARG A 188 -12.91 -3.72 -15.40
N PHE A 189 -13.12 -4.78 -14.61
CA PHE A 189 -14.04 -4.81 -13.47
C PHE A 189 -13.30 -4.79 -12.13
N GLY A 190 -11.99 -4.71 -12.14
CA GLY A 190 -11.14 -4.93 -10.99
C GLY A 190 -11.50 -4.04 -9.80
N LEU A 191 -11.72 -2.75 -10.03
CA LEU A 191 -12.12 -1.83 -8.97
C LEU A 191 -13.48 -2.24 -8.35
N LEU A 192 -14.45 -2.63 -9.19
CA LEU A 192 -15.77 -3.10 -8.73
C LEU A 192 -15.65 -4.40 -7.94
N ILE A 193 -14.77 -5.32 -8.37
CA ILE A 193 -14.50 -6.58 -7.67
C ILE A 193 -13.92 -6.28 -6.28
N VAL A 194 -12.92 -5.40 -6.19
CA VAL A 194 -12.30 -5.03 -4.91
C VAL A 194 -13.32 -4.34 -3.99
N ILE A 195 -14.08 -3.35 -4.50
CA ILE A 195 -15.11 -2.67 -3.70
C ILE A 195 -16.19 -3.69 -3.27
N GLY A 196 -16.65 -4.53 -4.17
CA GLY A 196 -17.62 -5.57 -3.86
C GLY A 196 -17.14 -6.52 -2.77
N LEU A 197 -15.92 -7.05 -2.93
CA LEU A 197 -15.33 -8.01 -1.99
C LEU A 197 -15.07 -7.39 -0.61
N VAL A 198 -14.55 -6.18 -0.56
CA VAL A 198 -14.06 -5.56 0.69
C VAL A 198 -15.17 -4.80 1.42
N PHE A 199 -16.09 -4.17 0.68
CA PHE A 199 -17.09 -3.28 1.30
C PHE A 199 -18.52 -3.79 1.19
N VAL A 200 -18.91 -4.42 0.06
CA VAL A 200 -20.32 -4.83 -0.13
C VAL A 200 -20.60 -6.19 0.48
N LEU A 201 -19.80 -7.21 0.17
CA LEU A 201 -20.04 -8.57 0.66
C LEU A 201 -20.03 -8.70 2.20
N PRO A 202 -19.13 -8.03 2.96
CA PRO A 202 -19.18 -8.08 4.43
C PRO A 202 -20.49 -7.59 5.03
N HIS A 203 -21.20 -6.65 4.36
CA HIS A 203 -22.50 -6.17 4.81
C HIS A 203 -23.66 -7.12 4.43
N LEU A 204 -23.49 -7.92 3.38
CA LEU A 204 -24.50 -8.85 2.90
C LEU A 204 -24.39 -10.25 3.52
N ILE A 205 -23.19 -10.66 3.90
CA ILE A 205 -22.89 -12.01 4.39
C ILE A 205 -22.30 -11.89 5.80
N THR A 206 -23.10 -12.26 6.79
CA THR A 206 -22.67 -12.25 8.19
C THR A 206 -21.43 -13.13 8.40
N GLY A 207 -20.39 -12.55 9.02
CA GLY A 207 -19.12 -13.23 9.28
C GLY A 207 -18.14 -13.27 8.11
N PHE A 208 -18.48 -12.72 6.95
CA PHE A 208 -17.58 -12.56 5.83
C PHE A 208 -16.78 -11.28 5.98
N ASP A 209 -15.51 -11.39 6.35
CA ASP A 209 -14.58 -10.27 6.56
C ASP A 209 -13.23 -10.57 5.90
N PRO A 210 -13.12 -10.44 4.57
CA PRO A 210 -11.91 -10.79 3.83
C PRO A 210 -10.73 -9.86 4.15
N LEU A 211 -11.00 -8.57 4.39
CA LEU A 211 -9.95 -7.61 4.74
C LEU A 211 -9.41 -7.89 6.15
N GLY A 212 -10.28 -8.10 7.13
CA GLY A 212 -9.85 -8.47 8.47
C GLY A 212 -9.17 -9.85 8.49
N ALA A 213 -9.63 -10.80 7.68
CA ALA A 213 -8.97 -12.10 7.51
C ALA A 213 -7.56 -11.93 6.92
N LEU A 214 -7.38 -11.10 5.89
CA LEU A 214 -6.06 -10.77 5.33
C LEU A 214 -5.16 -10.14 6.40
N ILE A 215 -5.68 -9.17 7.15
CA ILE A 215 -4.91 -8.50 8.19
C ILE A 215 -4.50 -9.49 9.29
N ARG A 216 -5.46 -10.22 9.85
CA ARG A 216 -5.18 -11.14 10.99
C ARG A 216 -4.30 -12.33 10.59
N ASN A 217 -4.57 -12.94 9.42
CA ASN A 217 -3.95 -14.22 9.06
C ASN A 217 -2.71 -14.08 8.18
N VAL A 218 -2.50 -12.93 7.55
CA VAL A 218 -1.35 -12.69 6.67
C VAL A 218 -0.53 -11.48 7.11
N ALA A 219 -1.12 -10.28 7.16
CA ALA A 219 -0.35 -9.07 7.40
C ALA A 219 0.26 -9.03 8.81
N LEU A 220 -0.48 -9.38 9.87
CA LEU A 220 0.07 -9.40 11.24
C LEU A 220 1.17 -10.46 11.44
N PRO A 221 1.07 -11.70 10.96
CA PRO A 221 2.18 -12.64 10.95
C PRO A 221 3.41 -12.12 10.20
N VAL A 222 3.22 -11.52 9.02
CA VAL A 222 4.32 -10.91 8.25
C VAL A 222 4.92 -9.72 9.00
N LEU A 223 4.11 -8.88 9.62
CA LEU A 223 4.59 -7.77 10.44
C LEU A 223 5.46 -8.27 11.61
N ARG A 224 5.02 -9.31 12.32
CA ARG A 224 5.81 -9.96 13.38
C ARG A 224 7.13 -10.51 12.85
N PHE A 225 7.09 -11.14 11.69
CA PHE A 225 8.31 -11.64 11.03
C PHE A 225 9.27 -10.50 10.68
N MET A 226 8.78 -9.38 10.12
CA MET A 226 9.59 -8.19 9.83
C MET A 226 10.18 -7.58 11.09
N PHE A 227 9.43 -7.58 12.18
CA PHE A 227 9.88 -7.10 13.49
C PHE A 227 11.00 -7.99 14.04
N MET A 228 10.86 -9.31 13.98
CA MET A 228 11.92 -10.26 14.34
C MET A 228 13.14 -10.12 13.44
N LEU A 229 12.94 -9.97 12.12
CA LEU A 229 14.03 -9.80 11.16
C LEU A 229 14.80 -8.49 11.39
N ALA A 230 14.15 -7.48 11.94
CA ALA A 230 14.78 -6.23 12.37
C ALA A 230 15.48 -6.34 13.75
N GLY A 231 15.46 -7.50 14.40
CA GLY A 231 16.16 -7.73 15.68
C GLY A 231 15.36 -7.41 16.94
N HIS A 232 14.04 -7.24 16.84
CA HIS A 232 13.14 -6.95 17.98
C HIS A 232 12.46 -8.21 18.58
N GLY A 233 12.93 -9.40 18.23
CA GLY A 233 12.33 -10.67 18.66
C GLY A 233 13.22 -11.43 19.61
N GLY A 234 13.50 -10.87 20.78
CA GLY A 234 14.21 -11.52 21.88
C GLY A 234 13.31 -11.64 23.10
#